data_8015f51eafa30fb67e87a4e42dede87e
#
_entry.id   8015f51eafa30fb67e87a4e42dede87e
#
_cell.length_a   1.000
_cell.length_b   1.000
_cell.length_c   1.000
_cell.angle_alpha   90.00
_cell.angle_beta   90.00
_cell.angle_gamma   90.00
#
_symmetry.space_group_name_H-M   'P 1'
#
loop_
_entity.id
_entity.type
_entity.pdbx_description
1 polymer ?
#
loop_
_entity_poly.entity_id
_entity_poly.type
_entity_poly.pdbx_seq_one_letter_code
_entity_poly.pdbx_strand_id
1 'polypeptide(L)'
;IRISGMEITQTPPHKRPVNTVFQKYALFPHLNVYDNIAFGLKLKKTPKQTIEKKVKAALKMVGMTDYEYRDVDSLSGGQQQRVAIARAVVTNPKMILADEPTGNLDSKNGAEVMNLLTELNKEGTTIIMVTHSQHDASFAHRTVHLFDGSVVASVIA
;
A
#
# COMPACT_ATOMS: atom_id res chain seq x y z
N ILE A 1 10.74 15.47 10.40
CA ILE A 1 10.01 15.04 9.18
C ILE A 1 8.67 15.72 9.16
N ARG A 2 8.28 16.27 8.00
CA ARG A 2 6.98 16.93 7.80
C ARG A 2 6.23 16.27 6.65
N ILE A 3 4.90 16.09 6.82
CA ILE A 3 3.98 15.63 5.77
C ILE A 3 2.81 16.62 5.71
N SER A 4 2.53 17.17 4.53
CA SER A 4 1.50 18.19 4.33
C SER A 4 1.61 19.37 5.34
N GLY A 5 2.83 19.83 5.61
CA GLY A 5 3.11 20.90 6.58
C GLY A 5 3.11 20.48 8.06
N MET A 6 2.60 19.29 8.38
CA MET A 6 2.52 18.79 9.75
C MET A 6 3.83 18.09 10.15
N GLU A 7 4.40 18.45 11.29
CA GLU A 7 5.53 17.74 11.90
C GLU A 7 5.09 16.38 12.45
N ILE A 8 5.74 15.30 12.02
CA ILE A 8 5.41 13.94 12.46
C ILE A 8 6.54 13.21 13.16
N THR A 9 7.65 13.91 13.45
CA THR A 9 8.87 13.30 14.03
C THR A 9 8.56 12.58 15.34
N GLN A 10 7.79 13.21 16.23
CA GLN A 10 7.38 12.67 17.53
C GLN A 10 6.02 11.94 17.49
N THR A 11 5.36 11.89 16.33
CA THR A 11 4.05 11.23 16.21
C THR A 11 4.24 9.71 16.21
N PRO A 12 3.54 8.95 17.06
CA PRO A 12 3.59 7.49 17.05
C PRO A 12 3.21 6.93 15.68
N PRO A 13 3.83 5.83 15.22
CA PRO A 13 3.63 5.29 13.86
C PRO A 13 2.16 5.11 13.47
N HIS A 14 1.32 4.57 14.37
CA HIS A 14 -0.10 4.31 14.12
C HIS A 14 -0.96 5.58 13.97
N LYS A 15 -0.44 6.75 14.35
CA LYS A 15 -1.11 8.06 14.18
C LYS A 15 -0.61 8.84 12.97
N ARG A 16 0.44 8.37 12.31
CA ARG A 16 0.98 9.04 11.12
C ARG A 16 0.05 8.83 9.92
N PRO A 17 -0.11 9.84 9.05
CA PRO A 17 -0.91 9.71 7.82
C PRO A 17 -0.13 8.99 6.70
N VAL A 18 0.62 7.95 7.07
CA VAL A 18 1.50 7.17 6.20
C VAL A 18 1.26 5.69 6.45
N ASN A 19 1.15 4.91 5.39
CA ASN A 19 1.11 3.46 5.47
C ASN A 19 2.18 2.85 4.57
N THR A 20 2.57 1.61 4.86
CA THR A 20 3.60 0.89 4.10
C THR A 20 3.01 -0.35 3.45
N VAL A 21 3.39 -0.58 2.20
CA VAL A 21 3.20 -1.81 1.44
C VAL A 21 4.56 -2.49 1.35
N PHE A 22 4.69 -3.69 1.89
CA PHE A 22 5.94 -4.43 1.96
C PHE A 22 6.06 -5.47 0.83
N GLN A 23 7.28 -5.79 0.44
CA GLN A 23 7.59 -6.82 -0.54
C GLN A 23 7.01 -8.21 -0.16
N LYS A 24 7.05 -8.58 1.13
CA LYS A 24 6.50 -9.84 1.64
C LYS A 24 5.09 -9.67 2.22
N TYR A 25 4.31 -8.71 1.73
CA TYR A 25 2.90 -8.43 2.06
C TYR A 25 2.66 -8.05 3.53
N ALA A 26 3.36 -8.64 4.49
CA ALA A 26 3.25 -8.45 5.95
C ALA A 26 1.78 -8.53 6.45
N LEU A 27 0.99 -9.46 5.90
CA LEU A 27 -0.35 -9.73 6.37
C LEU A 27 -0.30 -10.44 7.73
N PHE A 28 -1.34 -10.24 8.53
CA PHE A 28 -1.52 -10.94 9.79
C PHE A 28 -2.08 -12.34 9.52
N PRO A 29 -1.31 -13.43 9.70
CA PRO A 29 -1.73 -14.76 9.26
C PRO A 29 -2.91 -15.33 10.06
N HIS A 30 -3.11 -14.85 11.29
CA HIS A 30 -4.21 -15.25 12.17
C HIS A 30 -5.52 -14.46 11.93
N LEU A 31 -5.51 -13.56 10.95
CA LEU A 31 -6.67 -12.76 10.55
C LEU A 31 -7.07 -13.10 9.12
N ASN A 32 -8.38 -13.15 8.85
CA ASN A 32 -8.89 -13.25 7.51
C ASN A 32 -8.65 -11.94 6.70
N VAL A 33 -9.05 -11.92 5.44
CA VAL A 33 -8.88 -10.75 4.56
C VAL A 33 -9.58 -9.52 5.11
N TYR A 34 -10.84 -9.65 5.55
CA TYR A 34 -11.61 -8.54 6.13
C TYR A 34 -10.89 -7.93 7.33
N ASP A 35 -10.48 -8.77 8.27
CA ASP A 35 -9.85 -8.33 9.52
C ASP A 35 -8.46 -7.73 9.29
N ASN A 36 -7.71 -8.21 8.30
CA ASN A 36 -6.48 -7.57 7.86
C ASN A 36 -6.72 -6.15 7.39
N ILE A 37 -7.69 -5.95 6.48
CA ILE A 37 -8.01 -4.61 5.95
C ILE A 37 -8.57 -3.70 7.05
N ALA A 38 -9.50 -4.23 7.87
CA ALA A 38 -10.14 -3.47 8.94
C ALA A 38 -9.22 -3.07 10.08
N PHE A 39 -8.03 -3.69 10.21
CA PHE A 39 -7.17 -3.57 11.38
C PHE A 39 -6.88 -2.11 11.78
N GLY A 40 -6.41 -1.30 10.84
CA GLY A 40 -6.10 0.11 11.10
C GLY A 40 -7.33 0.95 11.49
N LEU A 41 -8.50 0.62 10.94
CA LEU A 41 -9.77 1.29 11.29
C LEU A 41 -10.24 0.91 12.70
N LYS A 42 -10.06 -0.36 13.09
CA LYS A 42 -10.37 -0.84 14.45
C LYS A 42 -9.47 -0.15 15.49
N LEU A 43 -8.18 0.01 15.22
CA LEU A 43 -7.26 0.75 16.09
C LEU A 43 -7.68 2.22 16.27
N LYS A 44 -8.24 2.84 15.22
CA LYS A 44 -8.80 4.20 15.25
C LYS A 44 -10.18 4.27 15.89
N LYS A 45 -10.72 3.17 16.44
CA LYS A 45 -12.06 3.07 17.03
C LYS A 45 -13.16 3.56 16.08
N THR A 46 -13.02 3.31 14.79
CA THR A 46 -14.00 3.66 13.76
C THR A 46 -15.30 2.88 13.98
N PRO A 47 -16.49 3.47 13.82
CA PRO A 47 -17.76 2.76 13.96
C PRO A 47 -17.89 1.56 13.01
N LYS A 48 -18.49 0.45 13.48
CA LYS A 48 -18.58 -0.83 12.75
C LYS A 48 -19.17 -0.67 11.35
N GLN A 49 -20.25 0.06 11.19
CA GLN A 49 -20.89 0.32 9.88
C GLN A 49 -19.94 1.03 8.90
N THR A 50 -19.14 1.99 9.40
CA THR A 50 -18.14 2.69 8.60
C THR A 50 -17.00 1.77 8.19
N ILE A 51 -16.56 0.87 9.09
CA ILE A 51 -15.55 -0.16 8.77
C ILE A 51 -16.06 -1.05 7.65
N GLU A 52 -17.26 -1.61 7.77
CA GLU A 52 -17.87 -2.46 6.74
C GLU A 52 -17.90 -1.78 5.37
N LYS A 53 -18.39 -0.55 5.31
CA LYS A 53 -18.46 0.24 4.08
C LYS A 53 -17.07 0.45 3.45
N LYS A 54 -16.09 0.83 4.27
CA LYS A 54 -14.72 1.10 3.80
C LYS A 54 -14.00 -0.16 3.35
N VAL A 55 -14.14 -1.27 4.07
CA VAL A 55 -13.52 -2.56 3.71
C VAL A 55 -14.10 -3.07 2.39
N LYS A 56 -15.43 -3.03 2.20
CA LYS A 56 -16.06 -3.41 0.94
C LYS A 56 -15.60 -2.55 -0.24
N ALA A 57 -15.48 -1.24 -0.03
CA ALA A 57 -14.95 -0.33 -1.05
C ALA A 57 -13.48 -0.66 -1.40
N ALA A 58 -12.64 -0.90 -0.40
CA ALA A 58 -11.24 -1.28 -0.61
C ALA A 58 -11.11 -2.62 -1.35
N LEU A 59 -11.91 -3.63 -0.98
CA LEU A 59 -11.93 -4.92 -1.68
C LEU A 59 -12.37 -4.78 -3.14
N LYS A 60 -13.40 -3.98 -3.40
CA LYS A 60 -13.85 -3.69 -4.77
C LYS A 60 -12.74 -3.03 -5.58
N MET A 61 -12.04 -2.06 -5.01
CA MET A 61 -10.94 -1.33 -5.66
C MET A 61 -9.80 -2.27 -6.08
N VAL A 62 -9.47 -3.27 -5.25
CA VAL A 62 -8.41 -4.24 -5.55
C VAL A 62 -8.91 -5.48 -6.30
N GLY A 63 -10.17 -5.49 -6.78
CA GLY A 63 -10.74 -6.61 -7.54
C GLY A 63 -10.90 -7.91 -6.72
N MET A 64 -11.16 -7.80 -5.41
CA MET A 64 -11.26 -8.93 -4.50
C MET A 64 -12.60 -8.98 -3.74
N THR A 65 -13.67 -8.57 -4.39
CA THR A 65 -15.03 -8.79 -3.89
C THR A 65 -15.25 -10.29 -3.62
N ASP A 66 -15.96 -10.63 -2.57
CA ASP A 66 -16.23 -12.01 -2.12
C ASP A 66 -15.03 -12.77 -1.51
N TYR A 67 -13.94 -12.07 -1.19
CA TYR A 67 -12.78 -12.65 -0.50
C TYR A 67 -12.72 -12.33 0.99
N GLU A 68 -13.70 -11.62 1.54
CA GLU A 68 -13.69 -11.03 2.89
C GLU A 68 -13.30 -12.04 3.99
N TYR A 69 -13.86 -13.24 3.92
CA TYR A 69 -13.72 -14.25 4.97
C TYR A 69 -12.69 -15.35 4.67
N ARG A 70 -11.92 -15.19 3.58
CA ARG A 70 -10.87 -16.14 3.25
C ARG A 70 -9.65 -15.93 4.15
N ASP A 71 -9.00 -17.05 4.49
CA ASP A 71 -7.71 -17.03 5.15
C ASP A 71 -6.65 -16.49 4.21
N VAL A 72 -5.78 -15.61 4.71
CA VAL A 72 -4.75 -14.97 3.87
C VAL A 72 -3.73 -15.97 3.33
N ASP A 73 -3.47 -17.07 4.04
CA ASP A 73 -2.56 -18.12 3.63
C ASP A 73 -3.10 -18.96 2.45
N SER A 74 -4.42 -18.91 2.18
CA SER A 74 -5.03 -19.56 1.02
C SER A 74 -4.91 -18.75 -0.27
N LEU A 75 -4.40 -17.53 -0.19
CA LEU A 75 -4.31 -16.59 -1.31
C LEU A 75 -2.99 -16.75 -2.08
N SER A 76 -3.04 -16.53 -3.41
CA SER A 76 -1.83 -16.37 -4.21
C SER A 76 -1.04 -15.11 -3.81
N GLY A 77 0.27 -15.06 -4.13
CA GLY A 77 1.09 -13.89 -3.82
C GLY A 77 0.52 -12.58 -4.35
N GLY A 78 0.01 -12.55 -5.58
CA GLY A 78 -0.65 -11.37 -6.15
C GLY A 78 -1.93 -10.97 -5.39
N GLN A 79 -2.72 -11.94 -4.91
CA GLN A 79 -3.88 -11.67 -4.08
C GLN A 79 -3.48 -11.15 -2.70
N GLN A 80 -2.45 -11.72 -2.08
CA GLN A 80 -1.91 -11.23 -0.81
C GLN A 80 -1.42 -9.78 -0.93
N GLN A 81 -0.73 -9.43 -2.01
CA GLN A 81 -0.26 -8.06 -2.26
C GLN A 81 -1.45 -7.10 -2.44
N ARG A 82 -2.50 -7.48 -3.16
CA ARG A 82 -3.71 -6.67 -3.29
C ARG A 82 -4.41 -6.44 -1.94
N VAL A 83 -4.46 -7.45 -1.07
CA VAL A 83 -4.96 -7.27 0.31
C VAL A 83 -4.08 -6.31 1.11
N ALA A 84 -2.74 -6.40 0.97
CA ALA A 84 -1.82 -5.48 1.64
C ALA A 84 -2.03 -4.02 1.18
N ILE A 85 -2.26 -3.80 -0.12
CA ILE A 85 -2.61 -2.47 -0.66
C ILE A 85 -3.96 -2.01 -0.12
N ALA A 86 -5.00 -2.85 -0.15
CA ALA A 86 -6.32 -2.52 0.40
C ALA A 86 -6.22 -2.10 1.88
N ARG A 87 -5.43 -2.84 2.69
CA ARG A 87 -5.14 -2.50 4.09
C ARG A 87 -4.42 -1.15 4.22
N ALA A 88 -3.50 -0.85 3.32
CA ALA A 88 -2.76 0.40 3.34
C ALA A 88 -3.66 1.62 3.02
N VAL A 89 -4.60 1.48 2.08
CA VAL A 89 -5.42 2.61 1.60
C VAL A 89 -6.70 2.84 2.40
N VAL A 90 -7.24 1.83 3.08
CA VAL A 90 -8.55 1.89 3.76
C VAL A 90 -8.67 3.03 4.78
N THR A 91 -7.55 3.48 5.34
CA THR A 91 -7.48 4.59 6.32
C THR A 91 -7.32 5.96 5.67
N ASN A 92 -7.34 6.06 4.33
CA ASN A 92 -7.11 7.26 3.55
C ASN A 92 -5.80 7.97 3.93
N PRO A 93 -4.64 7.33 3.78
CA PRO A 93 -3.35 7.93 4.09
C PRO A 93 -3.03 9.06 3.11
N LYS A 94 -2.21 10.02 3.54
CA LYS A 94 -1.65 11.06 2.65
C LYS A 94 -0.50 10.53 1.79
N MET A 95 0.14 9.45 2.27
CA MET A 95 1.31 8.86 1.62
C MET A 95 1.34 7.35 1.82
N ILE A 96 1.76 6.65 0.78
CA ILE A 96 2.08 5.22 0.83
C ILE A 96 3.57 5.06 0.53
N LEU A 97 4.26 4.32 1.38
CA LEU A 97 5.62 3.83 1.13
C LEU A 97 5.49 2.41 0.56
N ALA A 98 5.96 2.19 -0.65
CA ALA A 98 5.93 0.89 -1.31
C ALA A 98 7.37 0.36 -1.43
N ASP A 99 7.66 -0.70 -0.69
CA ASP A 99 8.97 -1.34 -0.67
C ASP A 99 8.93 -2.58 -1.57
N GLU A 100 9.58 -2.50 -2.74
CA GLU A 100 9.59 -3.56 -3.79
C GLU A 100 8.20 -4.18 -4.02
N PRO A 101 7.17 -3.37 -4.38
CA PRO A 101 5.78 -3.83 -4.34
C PRO A 101 5.46 -4.97 -5.31
N THR A 102 6.32 -5.21 -6.30
CA THR A 102 6.19 -6.26 -7.32
C THR A 102 7.24 -7.35 -7.22
N GLY A 103 8.22 -7.20 -6.32
CA GLY A 103 9.43 -8.03 -6.29
C GLY A 103 9.23 -9.54 -6.09
N ASN A 104 8.06 -9.97 -5.60
CA ASN A 104 7.70 -11.39 -5.42
C ASN A 104 6.55 -11.83 -6.35
N LEU A 105 6.26 -11.07 -7.40
CA LEU A 105 5.14 -11.32 -8.30
C LEU A 105 5.62 -11.68 -9.71
N ASP A 106 4.82 -12.48 -10.42
CA ASP A 106 4.96 -12.63 -11.86
C ASP A 106 4.58 -11.33 -12.60
N SER A 107 4.96 -11.23 -13.86
CA SER A 107 4.78 -10.01 -14.65
C SER A 107 3.32 -9.54 -14.73
N LYS A 108 2.36 -10.46 -14.79
CA LYS A 108 0.92 -10.12 -14.85
C LYS A 108 0.44 -9.50 -13.55
N ASN A 109 0.69 -10.17 -12.43
CA ASN A 109 0.32 -9.67 -11.11
C ASN A 109 1.08 -8.39 -10.76
N GLY A 110 2.35 -8.27 -11.17
CA GLY A 110 3.14 -7.05 -11.02
C GLY A 110 2.52 -5.87 -11.75
N ALA A 111 2.13 -6.05 -13.02
CA ALA A 111 1.45 -5.01 -13.79
C ALA A 111 0.12 -4.57 -13.15
N GLU A 112 -0.68 -5.50 -12.63
CA GLU A 112 -1.93 -5.19 -11.92
C GLU A 112 -1.66 -4.33 -10.67
N VAL A 113 -0.62 -4.66 -9.90
CA VAL A 113 -0.20 -3.90 -8.70
C VAL A 113 0.27 -2.50 -9.08
N MET A 114 1.09 -2.35 -10.12
CA MET A 114 1.58 -1.03 -10.58
C MET A 114 0.43 -0.16 -11.08
N ASN A 115 -0.51 -0.72 -11.83
CA ASN A 115 -1.71 0.00 -12.26
C ASN A 115 -2.53 0.49 -11.06
N LEU A 116 -2.72 -0.35 -10.05
CA LEU A 116 -3.46 0.01 -8.84
C LEU A 116 -2.78 1.17 -8.07
N LEU A 117 -1.45 1.13 -7.92
CA LEU A 117 -0.69 2.22 -7.30
C LEU A 117 -0.79 3.51 -8.12
N THR A 118 -0.77 3.41 -9.45
CA THR A 118 -0.92 4.56 -10.35
C THR A 118 -2.30 5.21 -10.22
N GLU A 119 -3.38 4.43 -10.16
CA GLU A 119 -4.73 4.96 -9.93
C GLU A 119 -4.85 5.66 -8.57
N LEU A 120 -4.31 5.07 -7.51
CA LEU A 120 -4.25 5.71 -6.19
C LEU A 120 -3.50 7.04 -6.20
N ASN A 121 -2.43 7.13 -6.99
CA ASN A 121 -1.68 8.38 -7.14
C ASN A 121 -2.51 9.44 -7.88
N LYS A 122 -3.22 9.08 -8.95
CA LYS A 122 -4.13 9.97 -9.67
C LYS A 122 -5.26 10.50 -8.76
N GLU A 123 -5.70 9.71 -7.80
CA GLU A 123 -6.70 10.11 -6.78
C GLU A 123 -6.11 11.03 -5.67
N GLY A 124 -4.82 11.36 -5.75
CA GLY A 124 -4.15 12.32 -4.86
C GLY A 124 -3.37 11.71 -3.71
N THR A 125 -3.19 10.38 -3.65
CA THR A 125 -2.30 9.74 -2.69
C THR A 125 -0.85 9.88 -3.17
N THR A 126 0.04 10.40 -2.33
CA THR A 126 1.48 10.41 -2.65
C THR A 126 2.03 8.99 -2.51
N ILE A 127 2.72 8.50 -3.54
CA ILE A 127 3.41 7.20 -3.51
C ILE A 127 4.91 7.43 -3.53
N ILE A 128 5.61 6.87 -2.56
CA ILE A 128 7.08 6.76 -2.58
C ILE A 128 7.39 5.28 -2.71
N MET A 129 8.03 4.91 -3.81
CA MET A 129 8.37 3.52 -4.10
C MET A 129 9.88 3.34 -4.04
N VAL A 130 10.34 2.28 -3.39
CA VAL A 130 11.70 1.77 -3.49
C VAL A 130 11.66 0.57 -4.42
N THR A 131 12.47 0.57 -5.46
CA THR A 131 12.59 -0.54 -6.39
C THR A 131 13.94 -0.54 -7.10
N HIS A 132 14.43 -1.72 -7.48
CA HIS A 132 15.54 -1.90 -8.38
C HIS A 132 15.08 -2.26 -9.81
N SER A 133 13.77 -2.37 -10.05
CA SER A 133 13.18 -2.56 -11.37
C SER A 133 13.09 -1.24 -12.12
N GLN A 134 13.81 -1.12 -13.23
CA GLN A 134 13.69 0.05 -14.12
C GLN A 134 12.28 0.19 -14.71
N HIS A 135 11.61 -0.94 -14.98
CA HIS A 135 10.24 -0.95 -15.45
C HIS A 135 9.31 -0.30 -14.42
N ASP A 136 9.39 -0.70 -13.16
CA ASP A 136 8.53 -0.13 -12.12
C ASP A 136 8.88 1.34 -11.85
N ALA A 137 10.17 1.70 -11.88
CA ALA A 137 10.61 3.08 -11.74
C ALA A 137 10.03 4.00 -12.84
N SER A 138 9.76 3.47 -14.04
CA SER A 138 9.18 4.26 -15.14
C SER A 138 7.74 4.74 -14.90
N PHE A 139 7.03 4.18 -13.93
CA PHE A 139 5.71 4.68 -13.51
C PHE A 139 5.76 5.93 -12.66
N ALA A 140 6.94 6.30 -12.12
CA ALA A 140 7.08 7.45 -11.23
C ALA A 140 7.30 8.75 -12.01
N HIS A 141 6.72 9.85 -11.53
CA HIS A 141 6.96 11.19 -12.08
C HIS A 141 8.36 11.72 -11.76
N ARG A 142 9.02 11.15 -10.75
CA ARG A 142 10.36 11.50 -10.34
C ARG A 142 11.09 10.28 -9.81
N THR A 143 12.31 10.07 -10.30
CA THR A 143 13.21 9.01 -9.81
C THR A 143 14.44 9.62 -9.15
N VAL A 144 14.81 9.09 -8.00
CA VAL A 144 16.03 9.44 -7.26
C VAL A 144 16.91 8.20 -7.20
N HIS A 145 18.08 8.26 -7.81
CA HIS A 145 19.03 7.16 -7.79
C HIS A 145 19.94 7.26 -6.57
N LEU A 146 20.03 6.16 -5.84
CA LEU A 146 20.88 6.01 -4.67
C LEU A 146 21.99 5.01 -4.97
N PHE A 147 23.22 5.32 -4.56
CA PHE A 147 24.34 4.43 -4.60
C PHE A 147 25.14 4.57 -3.29
N ASP A 148 25.36 3.46 -2.59
CA ASP A 148 26.04 3.42 -1.29
C ASP A 148 25.52 4.49 -0.29
N GLY A 149 24.19 4.64 -0.22
CA GLY A 149 23.55 5.58 0.69
C GLY A 149 23.60 7.05 0.27
N SER A 150 24.18 7.37 -0.89
CA SER A 150 24.30 8.73 -1.43
C SER A 150 23.41 8.92 -2.65
N VAL A 151 22.83 10.11 -2.80
CA VAL A 151 22.08 10.48 -4.01
C VAL A 151 23.07 10.76 -5.14
N VAL A 152 22.99 10.00 -6.25
CA VAL A 152 23.88 10.16 -7.41
C VAL A 152 23.20 10.85 -8.59
N ALA A 153 21.87 10.71 -8.73
CA ALA A 153 21.10 11.39 -9.77
C ALA A 153 19.65 11.55 -9.35
N SER A 154 18.96 12.55 -9.93
CA SER A 154 17.51 12.70 -9.82
C SER A 154 16.96 13.08 -11.19
N VAL A 155 16.01 12.31 -11.70
CA VAL A 155 15.34 12.50 -12.98
C VAL A 155 13.87 12.80 -12.74
N ILE A 156 13.36 13.83 -13.40
CA ILE A 156 11.93 14.17 -13.44
C ILE A 156 11.43 13.72 -14.81
N ALA A 157 10.40 12.87 -14.84
CA ALA A 157 9.75 12.40 -16.05
C ALA A 157 8.74 13.42 -16.57
#